data_8489a932fe37f6af8117c5702d1ad790
#
_entry.id   8489a932fe37f6af8117c5702d1ad790
#
_cell.length_a   1.000
_cell.length_b   1.000
_cell.length_c   1.000
_cell.angle_alpha   90.00
_cell.angle_beta   90.00
_cell.angle_gamma   90.00
#
_symmetry.space_group_name_H-M   'P 1'
#
loop_
_entity.id
_entity.type
_entity.pdbx_description
1 polymer ?
#
loop_
_entity_poly.entity_id
_entity_poly.type
_entity_poly.pdbx_seq_one_letter_code
_entity_poly.pdbx_strand_id
1 'polypeptide(L)'
;MDNLQLYLGNCLDILPSIKDGSVDCIICDPPYGVTNRGSDAGKWDVVIPFEPMWEQFLRVSKENAAIVIFAQGMFTAQLMMSQPKLWKYNLIWHKNNPTGFLNANRMPLREHEDICVFYRKQPIFNPQMKPCSKDEVIHSRGRLSNPITNNIYGKRVELPSKVRTEKCPTSILHFNKPHYKGQHPTEKSVDLCRWLIRSYSNKGDIILDPTMGSGTTGVAAVLEDRMFVGIEQDAKWYEVSNRRIEGAMNMPRQGELFS
;
A
#
# COMPACT_ATOMS: atom_id res chain seq x y z
N MET A 1 -2.58 0.56 -24.75
CA MET A 1 -1.89 -0.40 -23.85
C MET A 1 -2.99 -1.20 -23.21
N ASP A 2 -2.84 -2.51 -23.11
CA ASP A 2 -3.81 -3.35 -22.40
C ASP A 2 -3.85 -2.93 -20.94
N ASN A 3 -5.06 -2.81 -20.38
CA ASN A 3 -5.26 -2.34 -19.01
C ASN A 3 -4.66 -3.28 -17.94
N LEU A 4 -4.23 -4.48 -18.36
CA LEU A 4 -3.70 -5.54 -17.50
C LEU A 4 -2.50 -6.21 -18.16
N GLN A 5 -1.37 -6.26 -17.45
CA GLN A 5 -0.16 -6.98 -17.84
C GLN A 5 0.31 -7.84 -16.67
N LEU A 6 0.27 -9.14 -16.82
CA LEU A 6 0.70 -10.09 -15.79
C LEU A 6 1.86 -10.94 -16.31
N TYR A 7 2.88 -11.11 -15.48
CA TYR A 7 4.10 -11.82 -15.82
C TYR A 7 4.39 -12.92 -14.80
N LEU A 8 4.68 -14.13 -15.30
CA LEU A 8 5.16 -15.24 -14.48
C LEU A 8 6.69 -15.27 -14.50
N GLY A 9 7.33 -15.09 -13.34
CA GLY A 9 8.78 -15.17 -13.19
C GLY A 9 9.32 -14.30 -12.06
N ASN A 10 10.64 -14.31 -11.91
CA ASN A 10 11.31 -13.48 -10.92
C ASN A 10 11.22 -12.00 -11.31
N CYS A 11 10.86 -11.15 -10.36
CA CYS A 11 10.66 -9.72 -10.61
C CYS A 11 11.95 -9.03 -11.11
N LEU A 12 13.13 -9.41 -10.62
CA LEU A 12 14.40 -8.83 -11.07
C LEU A 12 14.76 -9.18 -12.52
N ASP A 13 14.24 -10.31 -13.03
CA ASP A 13 14.44 -10.71 -14.44
C ASP A 13 13.42 -10.04 -15.37
N ILE A 14 12.22 -9.74 -14.88
CA ILE A 14 11.13 -9.17 -15.67
C ILE A 14 11.14 -7.65 -15.68
N LEU A 15 11.42 -7.02 -14.51
CA LEU A 15 11.44 -5.56 -14.40
C LEU A 15 12.27 -4.87 -15.50
N PRO A 16 13.45 -5.39 -15.96
CA PRO A 16 14.19 -4.79 -17.06
C PRO A 16 13.42 -4.63 -18.37
N SER A 17 12.37 -5.44 -18.60
CA SER A 17 11.51 -5.35 -19.79
C SER A 17 10.45 -4.26 -19.70
N ILE A 18 10.16 -3.76 -18.48
CA ILE A 18 9.20 -2.68 -18.26
C ILE A 18 9.83 -1.35 -18.64
N LYS A 19 9.08 -0.55 -19.40
CA LYS A 19 9.53 0.74 -19.92
C LYS A 19 9.91 1.72 -18.79
N ASP A 20 11.02 2.43 -18.97
CA ASP A 20 11.48 3.49 -18.06
C ASP A 20 10.43 4.57 -17.86
N GLY A 21 10.26 5.00 -16.63
CA GLY A 21 9.36 6.10 -16.25
C GLY A 21 7.89 5.90 -16.65
N SER A 22 7.43 4.65 -16.77
CA SER A 22 6.06 4.35 -17.18
C SER A 22 5.10 4.18 -15.99
N VAL A 23 5.59 3.82 -14.81
CA VAL A 23 4.80 3.46 -13.64
C VAL A 23 4.48 4.69 -12.78
N ASP A 24 3.21 4.88 -12.45
CA ASP A 24 2.72 6.00 -11.64
C ASP A 24 2.81 5.71 -10.14
N CYS A 25 2.62 4.46 -9.74
CA CYS A 25 2.73 4.05 -8.33
C CYS A 25 3.16 2.59 -8.23
N ILE A 26 4.07 2.31 -7.32
CA ILE A 26 4.45 0.94 -6.93
C ILE A 26 3.79 0.64 -5.59
N ILE A 27 3.07 -0.48 -5.50
CA ILE A 27 2.53 -0.98 -4.23
C ILE A 27 2.87 -2.46 -4.16
N CYS A 28 3.73 -2.86 -3.22
CA CYS A 28 4.15 -4.24 -3.12
C CYS A 28 4.28 -4.75 -1.68
N ASP A 29 4.12 -6.06 -1.55
CA ASP A 29 4.34 -6.83 -0.32
C ASP A 29 5.45 -7.86 -0.57
N PRO A 30 6.73 -7.46 -0.47
CA PRO A 30 7.85 -8.34 -0.75
C PRO A 30 8.05 -9.37 0.36
N PRO A 31 8.79 -10.46 0.13
CA PRO A 31 9.16 -11.38 1.18
C PRO A 31 10.07 -10.70 2.23
N TYR A 32 9.79 -10.93 3.52
CA TYR A 32 10.49 -10.27 4.65
C TYR A 32 11.65 -11.08 5.24
N GLY A 33 11.83 -12.36 4.83
CA GLY A 33 12.85 -13.25 5.37
C GLY A 33 12.58 -13.72 6.80
N VAL A 34 11.33 -13.68 7.27
CA VAL A 34 10.98 -14.01 8.66
C VAL A 34 10.47 -15.44 8.85
N THR A 35 10.00 -16.10 7.80
CA THR A 35 9.41 -17.45 7.84
C THR A 35 10.41 -18.56 7.52
N ASN A 36 11.59 -18.23 7.03
CA ASN A 36 12.60 -19.16 6.49
C ASN A 36 13.38 -19.93 7.57
N ARG A 37 12.90 -19.97 8.81
CA ARG A 37 13.60 -20.61 9.92
C ARG A 37 13.27 -22.11 10.00
N GLY A 38 13.80 -22.89 9.05
CA GLY A 38 13.91 -24.34 9.23
C GLY A 38 12.76 -25.20 8.71
N SER A 39 11.86 -24.69 7.87
CA SER A 39 10.85 -25.50 7.18
C SER A 39 10.85 -25.25 5.67
N ASP A 40 10.59 -26.31 4.89
CA ASP A 40 10.40 -26.20 3.43
C ASP A 40 9.26 -25.26 3.04
N ALA A 41 8.29 -25.06 3.92
CA ALA A 41 7.16 -24.17 3.74
C ALA A 41 7.51 -22.68 3.66
N GLY A 42 8.72 -22.27 4.04
CA GLY A 42 9.18 -20.88 4.03
C GLY A 42 10.24 -20.56 2.97
N LYS A 43 10.53 -21.47 2.05
CA LYS A 43 11.58 -21.27 1.02
C LYS A 43 11.33 -20.08 0.09
N TRP A 44 10.09 -19.66 -0.05
CA TRP A 44 9.71 -18.49 -0.85
C TRP A 44 10.02 -17.15 -0.16
N ASP A 45 10.16 -17.14 1.17
CA ASP A 45 10.36 -15.91 1.95
C ASP A 45 11.85 -15.50 2.01
N VAL A 46 12.42 -15.25 0.84
CA VAL A 46 13.78 -14.75 0.67
C VAL A 46 13.74 -13.28 0.31
N VAL A 47 14.37 -12.43 1.13
CA VAL A 47 14.44 -10.99 0.89
C VAL A 47 15.02 -10.69 -0.48
N ILE A 48 14.34 -9.90 -1.27
CA ILE A 48 14.83 -9.40 -2.56
C ILE A 48 16.04 -8.48 -2.27
N PRO A 49 17.20 -8.66 -2.93
CA PRO A 49 18.35 -7.78 -2.73
C PRO A 49 17.97 -6.32 -2.97
N PHE A 50 18.21 -5.46 -1.99
CA PHE A 50 17.73 -4.07 -2.03
C PHE A 50 18.33 -3.26 -3.18
N GLU A 51 19.61 -3.43 -3.48
CA GLU A 51 20.30 -2.64 -4.49
C GLU A 51 19.68 -2.83 -5.89
N PRO A 52 19.58 -4.04 -6.48
CA PRO A 52 18.93 -4.23 -7.76
C PRO A 52 17.42 -3.95 -7.72
N MET A 53 16.75 -4.20 -6.59
CA MET A 53 15.33 -3.83 -6.44
C MET A 53 15.13 -2.32 -6.60
N TRP A 54 15.91 -1.50 -5.89
CA TRP A 54 15.78 -0.06 -5.96
C TRP A 54 16.20 0.50 -7.32
N GLU A 55 17.25 -0.06 -7.94
CA GLU A 55 17.65 0.30 -9.31
C GLU A 55 16.45 0.19 -10.26
N GLN A 56 15.78 -0.96 -10.26
CA GLN A 56 14.63 -1.19 -11.14
C GLN A 56 13.41 -0.37 -10.74
N PHE A 57 13.07 -0.26 -9.46
CA PHE A 57 11.92 0.53 -9.01
C PHE A 57 12.06 2.00 -9.40
N LEU A 58 13.26 2.56 -9.24
CA LEU A 58 13.54 3.95 -9.61
C LEU A 58 13.59 4.18 -11.12
N ARG A 59 14.02 3.19 -11.89
CA ARG A 59 14.05 3.24 -13.36
C ARG A 59 12.64 3.22 -13.94
N VAL A 60 11.80 2.26 -13.52
CA VAL A 60 10.46 2.10 -14.09
C VAL A 60 9.46 3.16 -13.62
N SER A 61 9.65 3.72 -12.43
CA SER A 61 8.72 4.70 -11.87
C SER A 61 8.94 6.11 -12.41
N LYS A 62 7.84 6.85 -12.61
CA LYS A 62 7.87 8.29 -12.88
C LYS A 62 8.55 9.03 -11.74
N GLU A 63 9.07 10.20 -11.98
CA GLU A 63 9.84 10.95 -10.97
C GLU A 63 9.00 11.35 -9.74
N ASN A 64 7.71 11.57 -9.94
CA ASN A 64 6.72 11.85 -8.91
C ASN A 64 5.88 10.63 -8.52
N ALA A 65 6.34 9.42 -8.81
CA ALA A 65 5.66 8.20 -8.37
C ALA A 65 5.84 7.98 -6.86
N ALA A 66 4.80 7.49 -6.20
CA ALA A 66 4.91 6.91 -4.86
C ALA A 66 5.36 5.44 -4.95
N ILE A 67 6.26 5.04 -4.06
CA ILE A 67 6.66 3.63 -3.86
C ILE A 67 6.23 3.25 -2.45
N VAL A 68 5.25 2.37 -2.35
CA VAL A 68 4.55 1.99 -1.13
C VAL A 68 4.83 0.52 -0.87
N ILE A 69 5.59 0.22 0.17
CA ILE A 69 6.07 -1.14 0.46
C ILE A 69 5.59 -1.58 1.83
N PHE A 70 4.88 -2.71 1.87
CA PHE A 70 4.54 -3.36 3.13
C PHE A 70 5.80 -3.90 3.80
N ALA A 71 5.85 -3.81 5.11
CA ALA A 71 7.03 -4.20 5.88
C ALA A 71 6.66 -4.62 7.30
N GLN A 72 7.57 -5.33 7.97
CA GLN A 72 7.36 -5.77 9.34
C GLN A 72 8.68 -5.97 10.08
N GLY A 73 8.75 -5.50 11.31
CA GLY A 73 9.86 -5.78 12.23
C GLY A 73 11.22 -5.31 11.71
N MET A 74 12.25 -6.19 11.73
CA MET A 74 13.59 -5.84 11.29
C MET A 74 13.64 -5.48 9.80
N PHE A 75 12.80 -6.12 8.97
CA PHE A 75 12.71 -5.79 7.55
C PHE A 75 12.31 -4.32 7.33
N THR A 76 11.39 -3.76 8.16
CA THR A 76 11.04 -2.33 8.11
C THR A 76 12.28 -1.45 8.27
N ALA A 77 13.11 -1.74 9.29
CA ALA A 77 14.32 -0.94 9.55
C ALA A 77 15.34 -1.07 8.40
N GLN A 78 15.58 -2.28 7.90
CA GLN A 78 16.48 -2.54 6.77
C GLN A 78 16.02 -1.83 5.50
N LEU A 79 14.72 -1.90 5.20
CA LEU A 79 14.10 -1.25 4.04
C LEU A 79 14.26 0.28 4.13
N MET A 80 13.96 0.90 5.27
CA MET A 80 14.13 2.34 5.47
C MET A 80 15.59 2.76 5.32
N MET A 81 16.51 2.00 5.91
CA MET A 81 17.95 2.27 5.84
C MET A 81 18.56 2.02 4.47
N SER A 82 17.94 1.18 3.63
CA SER A 82 18.41 0.96 2.25
C SER A 82 18.24 2.18 1.35
N GLN A 83 17.25 3.07 1.65
CA GLN A 83 17.01 4.31 0.91
C GLN A 83 16.54 5.45 1.84
N PRO A 84 17.37 5.92 2.77
CA PRO A 84 16.96 6.90 3.79
C PRO A 84 16.60 8.27 3.23
N LYS A 85 17.13 8.64 2.05
CA LYS A 85 16.78 9.90 1.38
C LYS A 85 15.41 9.86 0.70
N LEU A 86 14.99 8.69 0.24
CA LEU A 86 13.71 8.48 -0.43
C LEU A 86 12.59 8.18 0.55
N TRP A 87 12.90 7.55 1.68
CA TRP A 87 11.92 7.29 2.74
C TRP A 87 11.37 8.61 3.29
N LYS A 88 10.04 8.68 3.46
CA LYS A 88 9.36 9.89 3.94
C LYS A 88 8.59 9.66 5.23
N TYR A 89 7.80 8.62 5.28
CA TYR A 89 7.01 8.26 6.46
C TYR A 89 6.51 6.82 6.37
N ASN A 90 6.00 6.32 7.50
CA ASN A 90 5.27 5.07 7.56
C ASN A 90 3.79 5.33 7.81
N LEU A 91 2.96 4.52 7.17
CA LEU A 91 1.60 4.27 7.59
C LEU A 91 1.58 2.97 8.40
N ILE A 92 0.65 2.85 9.33
CA ILE A 92 0.46 1.66 10.17
C ILE A 92 -0.86 1.02 9.79
N TRP A 93 -0.81 -0.18 9.24
CA TRP A 93 -2.02 -0.97 9.08
C TRP A 93 -2.35 -1.66 10.40
N HIS A 94 -3.40 -1.18 11.09
CA HIS A 94 -3.95 -1.82 12.27
C HIS A 94 -4.97 -2.89 11.83
N LYS A 95 -4.71 -4.14 12.25
CA LYS A 95 -5.48 -5.33 11.90
C LYS A 95 -6.46 -5.65 13.02
N ASN A 96 -7.66 -6.14 12.65
CA ASN A 96 -8.66 -6.61 13.61
C ASN A 96 -8.29 -7.94 14.30
N ASN A 97 -7.40 -8.74 13.68
CA ASN A 97 -6.97 -10.03 14.19
C ASN A 97 -5.46 -10.01 14.51
N PRO A 98 -5.07 -10.04 15.78
CA PRO A 98 -3.67 -10.13 16.17
C PRO A 98 -3.03 -11.42 15.67
N THR A 99 -1.71 -11.39 15.50
CA THR A 99 -0.90 -12.54 15.10
C THR A 99 0.17 -12.83 16.16
N GLY A 100 0.75 -14.06 16.11
CA GLY A 100 1.82 -14.44 17.04
C GLY A 100 1.33 -15.05 18.34
N PHE A 101 0.10 -15.59 18.41
CA PHE A 101 -0.51 -16.14 19.62
C PHE A 101 0.31 -17.27 20.27
N LEU A 102 1.14 -18.01 19.54
CA LEU A 102 2.07 -19.01 20.10
C LEU A 102 3.10 -18.39 21.07
N ASN A 103 3.33 -17.08 20.97
CA ASN A 103 4.23 -16.33 21.83
C ASN A 103 3.49 -15.42 22.85
N ALA A 104 2.18 -15.58 23.02
CA ALA A 104 1.35 -14.70 23.85
C ALA A 104 1.85 -14.59 25.31
N ASN A 105 2.49 -15.65 25.84
CA ASN A 105 3.09 -15.66 27.18
C ASN A 105 4.50 -15.08 27.26
N ARG A 106 5.08 -14.62 26.11
CA ARG A 106 6.46 -14.12 26.04
C ARG A 106 6.54 -12.69 25.53
N MET A 107 5.58 -12.27 24.71
CA MET A 107 5.52 -10.92 24.13
C MET A 107 4.09 -10.56 23.75
N PRO A 108 3.78 -9.27 23.62
CA PRO A 108 2.49 -8.80 23.10
C PRO A 108 2.19 -9.38 21.72
N LEU A 109 0.91 -9.64 21.46
CA LEU A 109 0.44 -10.02 20.12
C LEU A 109 0.62 -8.84 19.16
N ARG A 110 0.92 -9.17 17.90
CA ARG A 110 1.12 -8.16 16.87
C ARG A 110 -0.19 -7.84 16.17
N GLU A 111 -0.63 -6.58 16.26
CA GLU A 111 -1.87 -6.08 15.66
C GLU A 111 -1.62 -5.17 14.46
N HIS A 112 -0.37 -4.96 14.05
CA HIS A 112 -0.05 -4.02 12.97
C HIS A 112 1.00 -4.55 12.00
N GLU A 113 1.01 -3.93 10.84
CA GLU A 113 2.11 -3.97 9.86
C GLU A 113 2.47 -2.53 9.46
N ASP A 114 3.74 -2.31 9.14
CA ASP A 114 4.22 -1.07 8.60
C ASP A 114 3.94 -1.00 7.09
N ILE A 115 3.73 0.21 6.59
CA ILE A 115 3.66 0.51 5.16
C ILE A 115 4.59 1.69 4.94
N CYS A 116 5.77 1.42 4.39
CA CYS A 116 6.80 2.43 4.16
C CYS A 116 6.53 3.17 2.84
N VAL A 117 6.53 4.49 2.90
CA VAL A 117 6.29 5.36 1.73
C VAL A 117 7.57 6.07 1.33
N PHE A 118 7.96 5.86 0.08
CA PHE A 118 9.16 6.44 -0.53
C PHE A 118 8.78 7.23 -1.78
N TYR A 119 9.51 8.31 -2.07
CA TYR A 119 9.42 9.02 -3.34
C TYR A 119 10.62 9.96 -3.56
N ARG A 120 10.89 10.28 -4.84
CA ARG A 120 11.90 11.27 -5.25
C ARG A 120 11.34 12.68 -5.15
N LYS A 121 10.24 12.96 -5.85
CA LYS A 121 9.47 14.20 -5.80
C LYS A 121 8.10 13.94 -5.20
N GLN A 122 7.49 14.96 -4.60
CA GLN A 122 6.15 14.85 -4.02
C GLN A 122 5.18 14.20 -5.01
N PRO A 123 4.63 13.03 -4.67
CA PRO A 123 3.66 12.34 -5.52
C PRO A 123 2.29 13.00 -5.42
N ILE A 124 1.38 12.55 -6.29
CA ILE A 124 -0.05 12.78 -6.10
C ILE A 124 -0.42 12.25 -4.71
N PHE A 125 -1.16 13.07 -3.97
CA PHE A 125 -1.79 12.64 -2.73
C PHE A 125 -3.24 13.10 -2.71
N ASN A 126 -4.16 12.16 -2.87
CA ASN A 126 -5.60 12.36 -2.78
C ASN A 126 -6.06 11.96 -1.36
N PRO A 127 -6.21 12.90 -0.43
CA PRO A 127 -6.57 12.57 0.94
C PRO A 127 -7.95 11.89 0.99
N GLN A 128 -7.99 10.69 1.55
CA GLN A 128 -9.23 9.95 1.75
C GLN A 128 -9.92 10.48 3.00
N MET A 129 -10.68 11.57 2.83
CA MET A 129 -11.34 12.28 3.91
C MET A 129 -12.36 11.40 4.63
N LYS A 130 -12.47 11.58 5.94
CA LYS A 130 -13.45 10.86 6.79
C LYS A 130 -14.47 11.86 7.33
N PRO A 131 -15.78 11.53 7.36
CA PRO A 131 -16.75 12.39 7.99
C PRO A 131 -16.44 12.56 9.49
N CYS A 132 -16.63 13.77 9.99
CA CYS A 132 -16.58 14.04 11.43
C CYS A 132 -17.81 13.48 12.12
N SER A 133 -17.63 12.96 13.35
CA SER A 133 -18.78 12.72 14.23
C SER A 133 -19.46 14.05 14.61
N LYS A 134 -20.71 14.00 15.08
CA LYS A 134 -21.44 15.21 15.52
C LYS A 134 -20.65 15.97 16.60
N ASP A 135 -20.04 15.27 17.53
CA ASP A 135 -19.26 15.85 18.62
C ASP A 135 -17.96 16.48 18.14
N GLU A 136 -17.28 15.87 17.15
CA GLU A 136 -16.06 16.42 16.54
C GLU A 136 -16.33 17.71 15.74
N VAL A 137 -17.51 17.84 15.11
CA VAL A 137 -17.94 19.08 14.43
C VAL A 137 -18.16 20.20 15.45
N ILE A 138 -18.74 19.92 16.61
CA ILE A 138 -18.98 20.89 17.68
C ILE A 138 -17.64 21.38 18.27
N HIS A 139 -16.69 20.52 18.51
CA HIS A 139 -15.37 20.89 19.04
C HIS A 139 -14.56 21.77 18.08
N SER A 140 -14.75 21.67 16.77
CA SER A 140 -14.10 22.56 15.80
C SER A 140 -14.60 24.00 15.84
N ARG A 141 -15.80 24.26 16.42
CA ARG A 141 -16.35 25.59 16.61
C ARG A 141 -15.75 26.37 17.78
N GLY A 142 -15.19 25.68 18.77
CA GLY A 142 -14.77 26.29 20.04
C GLY A 142 -13.28 26.67 20.14
N ARG A 143 -12.47 26.29 19.19
CA ARG A 143 -11.03 26.65 19.21
C ARG A 143 -10.71 27.82 18.30
N LEU A 144 -11.06 29.02 18.74
CA LEU A 144 -10.24 30.20 18.44
C LEU A 144 -8.90 29.98 19.14
N SER A 145 -7.98 29.32 18.45
CA SER A 145 -6.64 29.17 19.00
C SER A 145 -5.94 30.52 18.94
N ASN A 146 -5.48 30.99 20.10
CA ASN A 146 -4.46 32.04 20.19
C ASN A 146 -3.36 31.75 19.16
N PRO A 147 -2.81 32.76 18.50
CA PRO A 147 -1.71 32.60 17.56
C PRO A 147 -0.52 31.97 18.30
N ILE A 148 -0.36 30.67 18.19
CA ILE A 148 0.85 29.99 18.68
C ILE A 148 1.93 30.27 17.65
N THR A 149 2.66 31.32 17.84
CA THR A 149 3.96 31.56 17.21
C THR A 149 4.96 30.61 17.85
N ASN A 150 5.10 29.39 17.36
CA ASN A 150 6.28 28.62 17.65
C ASN A 150 7.18 28.61 16.41
N ASN A 151 8.48 28.74 16.63
CA ASN A 151 9.50 28.84 15.59
C ASN A 151 9.62 27.60 14.70
N ILE A 152 8.85 26.55 14.95
CA ILE A 152 8.90 25.27 14.24
C ILE A 152 8.01 25.28 12.97
N TYR A 153 6.90 26.02 12.96
CA TYR A 153 5.89 25.95 11.88
C TYR A 153 5.73 27.24 11.06
N GLY A 154 6.60 28.25 11.27
CA GLY A 154 6.53 29.53 10.53
C GLY A 154 5.29 30.39 10.87
N LYS A 155 5.09 31.49 10.13
CA LYS A 155 3.90 32.34 10.26
C LYS A 155 2.66 31.60 9.77
N ARG A 156 1.72 31.31 10.64
CA ARG A 156 0.38 30.82 10.24
C ARG A 156 -0.43 31.99 9.71
N VAL A 157 -0.93 31.83 8.48
CA VAL A 157 -1.99 32.69 7.96
C VAL A 157 -3.28 32.31 8.68
N GLU A 158 -3.94 33.27 9.33
CA GLU A 158 -5.28 33.05 9.91
C GLU A 158 -6.29 32.83 8.77
N LEU A 159 -6.72 31.59 8.64
CA LEU A 159 -7.83 31.25 7.76
C LEU A 159 -9.13 31.38 8.56
N PRO A 160 -10.21 31.92 7.97
CA PRO A 160 -11.50 32.01 8.65
C PRO A 160 -11.95 30.60 9.10
N SER A 161 -12.49 30.53 10.32
CA SER A 161 -13.00 29.28 10.89
C SER A 161 -14.10 28.70 10.02
N LYS A 162 -13.76 27.69 9.24
CA LYS A 162 -14.75 26.88 8.50
C LYS A 162 -15.20 25.73 9.40
N VAL A 163 -16.51 25.51 9.46
CA VAL A 163 -17.05 24.28 10.05
C VAL A 163 -16.54 23.12 9.20
N ARG A 164 -15.67 22.28 9.78
CA ARG A 164 -15.17 21.10 9.10
C ARG A 164 -16.13 19.96 9.36
N THR A 165 -16.75 19.45 8.32
CA THR A 165 -17.58 18.25 8.33
C THR A 165 -16.78 16.99 8.07
N GLU A 166 -15.52 17.14 7.66
CA GLU A 166 -14.60 16.07 7.33
C GLU A 166 -13.22 16.31 7.96
N LYS A 167 -12.54 15.23 8.27
CA LYS A 167 -11.16 15.23 8.79
C LYS A 167 -10.21 14.51 7.85
N CYS A 168 -8.97 15.00 7.80
CA CYS A 168 -7.91 14.36 7.05
C CYS A 168 -7.62 12.95 7.57
N PRO A 169 -7.16 12.03 6.70
CA PRO A 169 -6.70 10.72 7.13
C PRO A 169 -5.49 10.85 8.07
N THR A 170 -5.35 9.88 8.94
CA THR A 170 -4.20 9.74 9.86
C THR A 170 -3.27 8.62 9.39
N SER A 171 -2.08 8.54 9.97
CA SER A 171 -1.11 7.50 9.64
C SER A 171 -1.51 6.09 10.12
N ILE A 172 -2.54 5.96 10.97
CA ILE A 172 -3.05 4.66 11.41
C ILE A 172 -4.28 4.32 10.58
N LEU A 173 -4.19 3.22 9.84
CA LEU A 173 -5.21 2.73 8.91
C LEU A 173 -5.88 1.50 9.51
N HIS A 174 -7.19 1.57 9.76
CA HIS A 174 -7.97 0.47 10.30
C HIS A 174 -8.69 -0.26 9.17
N PHE A 175 -8.14 -1.41 8.77
CA PHE A 175 -8.75 -2.29 7.77
C PHE A 175 -8.73 -3.73 8.27
N ASN A 176 -9.84 -4.42 8.13
CA ASN A 176 -9.94 -5.81 8.52
C ASN A 176 -9.02 -6.68 7.66
N LYS A 177 -8.34 -7.62 8.32
CA LYS A 177 -7.67 -8.69 7.62
C LYS A 177 -8.73 -9.62 7.02
N PRO A 178 -8.56 -10.10 5.76
CA PRO A 178 -9.48 -11.07 5.19
C PRO A 178 -9.64 -12.31 6.07
N HIS A 179 -10.87 -12.80 6.23
CA HIS A 179 -11.12 -14.06 6.92
C HIS A 179 -10.67 -15.23 6.06
N TYR A 180 -9.81 -16.07 6.60
CA TYR A 180 -9.28 -17.27 5.94
C TYR A 180 -10.41 -18.26 5.60
N LYS A 181 -10.67 -18.47 4.31
CA LYS A 181 -11.31 -19.67 3.78
C LYS A 181 -10.49 -20.20 2.60
N GLY A 182 -9.31 -20.79 2.89
CA GLY A 182 -8.52 -21.51 1.88
C GLY A 182 -7.70 -20.63 0.90
N GLN A 183 -7.55 -19.34 1.17
CA GLN A 183 -6.78 -18.40 0.35
C GLN A 183 -5.36 -18.21 0.91
N HIS A 184 -4.54 -17.35 0.29
CA HIS A 184 -3.13 -17.17 0.65
C HIS A 184 -2.95 -16.75 2.12
N PRO A 185 -1.99 -17.36 2.88
CA PRO A 185 -1.81 -17.12 4.33
C PRO A 185 -1.45 -15.67 4.69
N THR A 186 -0.87 -14.90 3.78
CA THR A 186 -0.43 -13.52 4.00
C THR A 186 -1.23 -12.51 3.17
N GLU A 187 -2.42 -12.86 2.70
CA GLU A 187 -3.24 -11.99 1.86
C GLU A 187 -3.52 -10.65 2.54
N LYS A 188 -3.29 -9.56 1.81
CA LYS A 188 -3.61 -8.20 2.25
C LYS A 188 -5.11 -7.90 2.06
N SER A 189 -5.60 -6.89 2.75
CA SER A 189 -6.96 -6.40 2.57
C SER A 189 -7.12 -5.68 1.23
N VAL A 190 -8.11 -6.07 0.42
CA VAL A 190 -8.45 -5.37 -0.83
C VAL A 190 -8.81 -3.92 -0.53
N ASP A 191 -9.57 -3.65 0.53
CA ASP A 191 -9.98 -2.27 0.89
C ASP A 191 -8.79 -1.41 1.29
N LEU A 192 -7.77 -1.97 1.97
CA LEU A 192 -6.53 -1.27 2.26
C LEU A 192 -5.77 -0.93 0.97
N CYS A 193 -5.62 -1.90 0.05
CA CYS A 193 -4.96 -1.66 -1.24
C CYS A 193 -5.73 -0.61 -2.07
N ARG A 194 -7.08 -0.64 -2.08
CA ARG A 194 -7.92 0.39 -2.71
C ARG A 194 -7.67 1.76 -2.10
N TRP A 195 -7.57 1.86 -0.78
CA TRP A 195 -7.27 3.12 -0.09
C TRP A 195 -5.90 3.66 -0.51
N LEU A 196 -4.86 2.81 -0.56
CA LEU A 196 -3.51 3.19 -1.00
C LEU A 196 -3.52 3.65 -2.46
N ILE A 197 -4.16 2.91 -3.35
CA ILE A 197 -4.27 3.23 -4.77
C ILE A 197 -4.97 4.58 -4.97
N ARG A 198 -6.13 4.80 -4.33
CA ARG A 198 -6.82 6.10 -4.40
C ARG A 198 -5.97 7.24 -3.89
N SER A 199 -5.21 7.01 -2.82
CA SER A 199 -4.39 8.05 -2.18
C SER A 199 -3.21 8.48 -3.04
N TYR A 200 -2.57 7.55 -3.78
CA TYR A 200 -1.31 7.80 -4.46
C TYR A 200 -1.38 7.72 -5.99
N SER A 201 -2.57 7.61 -6.56
CA SER A 201 -2.75 7.58 -8.01
C SER A 201 -4.10 8.17 -8.44
N ASN A 202 -4.22 8.49 -9.72
CA ASN A 202 -5.47 8.88 -10.38
C ASN A 202 -6.01 7.71 -11.23
N LYS A 203 -7.28 7.82 -11.67
CA LYS A 203 -7.85 6.89 -12.65
C LYS A 203 -7.02 6.88 -13.94
N GLY A 204 -6.80 5.71 -14.48
CA GLY A 204 -5.97 5.48 -15.67
C GLY A 204 -4.47 5.43 -15.42
N ASP A 205 -3.98 5.71 -14.20
CA ASP A 205 -2.58 5.55 -13.84
C ASP A 205 -2.17 4.07 -13.78
N ILE A 206 -0.88 3.80 -14.00
CA ILE A 206 -0.29 2.45 -13.96
C ILE A 206 0.20 2.14 -12.55
N ILE A 207 -0.36 1.09 -11.96
CA ILE A 207 0.08 0.51 -10.68
C ILE A 207 0.95 -0.71 -10.96
N LEU A 208 2.12 -0.77 -10.37
CA LEU A 208 3.01 -1.94 -10.42
C LEU A 208 3.03 -2.65 -9.07
N ASP A 209 2.84 -3.97 -9.10
CA ASP A 209 3.14 -4.87 -7.98
C ASP A 209 4.11 -5.96 -8.45
N PRO A 210 5.41 -5.85 -8.11
CA PRO A 210 6.43 -6.80 -8.55
C PRO A 210 6.43 -8.13 -7.78
N THR A 211 5.54 -8.28 -6.78
CA THR A 211 5.41 -9.48 -5.92
C THR A 211 3.94 -9.73 -5.60
N MET A 212 3.10 -9.78 -6.66
CA MET A 212 1.65 -9.66 -6.53
C MET A 212 0.96 -10.80 -5.76
N GLY A 213 1.65 -11.93 -5.54
CA GLY A 213 1.11 -13.07 -4.80
C GLY A 213 -0.26 -13.51 -5.32
N SER A 214 -1.26 -13.45 -4.46
CA SER A 214 -2.66 -13.75 -4.83
C SER A 214 -3.38 -12.65 -5.62
N GLY A 215 -2.70 -11.56 -6.01
CA GLY A 215 -3.23 -10.50 -6.88
C GLY A 215 -4.12 -9.46 -6.18
N THR A 216 -4.02 -9.29 -4.87
CA THR A 216 -4.87 -8.35 -4.12
C THR A 216 -4.72 -6.90 -4.60
N THR A 217 -3.49 -6.46 -4.87
CA THR A 217 -3.21 -5.13 -5.44
C THR A 217 -3.82 -4.98 -6.83
N GLY A 218 -3.74 -6.02 -7.66
CA GLY A 218 -4.33 -6.02 -9.01
C GLY A 218 -5.86 -5.94 -8.98
N VAL A 219 -6.52 -6.73 -8.11
CA VAL A 219 -7.96 -6.62 -7.88
C VAL A 219 -8.33 -5.20 -7.47
N ALA A 220 -7.59 -4.61 -6.52
CA ALA A 220 -7.85 -3.25 -6.05
C ALA A 220 -7.63 -2.21 -7.16
N ALA A 221 -6.60 -2.37 -8.00
CA ALA A 221 -6.31 -1.47 -9.13
C ALA A 221 -7.46 -1.46 -10.15
N VAL A 222 -7.93 -2.63 -10.53
CA VAL A 222 -9.08 -2.79 -11.46
C VAL A 222 -10.34 -2.15 -10.89
N LEU A 223 -10.66 -2.41 -9.61
CA LEU A 223 -11.84 -1.84 -8.95
C LEU A 223 -11.79 -0.31 -8.83
N GLU A 224 -10.60 0.27 -8.91
CA GLU A 224 -10.38 1.73 -8.83
C GLU A 224 -10.09 2.37 -10.21
N ASP A 225 -10.35 1.68 -11.32
CA ASP A 225 -10.12 2.15 -12.69
C ASP A 225 -8.64 2.51 -12.98
N ARG A 226 -7.68 1.73 -12.46
CA ARG A 226 -6.25 1.86 -12.77
C ARG A 226 -5.80 0.74 -13.68
N MET A 227 -4.76 1.00 -14.48
CA MET A 227 -4.02 -0.04 -15.18
C MET A 227 -3.12 -0.78 -14.19
N PHE A 228 -2.88 -2.06 -14.44
CA PHE A 228 -2.10 -2.89 -13.53
C PHE A 228 -1.02 -3.68 -14.24
N VAL A 229 0.17 -3.66 -13.67
CA VAL A 229 1.29 -4.53 -14.03
C VAL A 229 1.64 -5.37 -12.81
N GLY A 230 1.54 -6.68 -12.93
CA GLY A 230 1.80 -7.62 -11.84
C GLY A 230 2.86 -8.65 -12.21
N ILE A 231 3.74 -8.98 -11.26
CA ILE A 231 4.75 -10.03 -11.43
C ILE A 231 4.61 -11.02 -10.27
N GLU A 232 4.63 -12.32 -10.59
CA GLU A 232 4.62 -13.40 -9.60
C GLU A 232 5.52 -14.54 -10.07
N GLN A 233 6.38 -15.04 -9.20
CA GLN A 233 7.32 -16.11 -9.55
C GLN A 233 6.73 -17.53 -9.36
N ASP A 234 5.77 -17.69 -8.46
CA ASP A 234 5.11 -18.97 -8.20
C ASP A 234 3.95 -19.16 -9.16
N ALA A 235 4.02 -20.20 -10.00
CA ALA A 235 3.01 -20.48 -11.03
C ALA A 235 1.61 -20.67 -10.45
N LYS A 236 1.48 -21.28 -9.25
CA LYS A 236 0.18 -21.48 -8.60
C LYS A 236 -0.43 -20.13 -8.18
N TRP A 237 0.35 -19.24 -7.59
CA TRP A 237 -0.14 -17.93 -7.18
C TRP A 237 -0.39 -17.01 -8.36
N TYR A 238 0.40 -17.14 -9.42
CA TYR A 238 0.13 -16.47 -10.70
C TYR A 238 -1.26 -16.85 -11.26
N GLU A 239 -1.58 -18.13 -11.31
CA GLU A 239 -2.90 -18.60 -11.76
C GLU A 239 -4.05 -18.12 -10.86
N VAL A 240 -3.82 -18.07 -9.54
CA VAL A 240 -4.79 -17.55 -8.58
C VAL A 240 -5.02 -16.06 -8.81
N SER A 241 -3.93 -15.30 -8.95
CA SER A 241 -4.01 -13.85 -9.17
C SER A 241 -4.72 -13.50 -10.47
N ASN A 242 -4.40 -14.21 -11.56
CA ASN A 242 -5.03 -14.00 -12.87
C ASN A 242 -6.55 -14.15 -12.76
N ARG A 243 -7.02 -15.29 -12.24
CA ARG A 243 -8.48 -15.54 -12.08
C ARG A 243 -9.17 -14.50 -11.20
N ARG A 244 -8.51 -14.03 -10.13
CA ARG A 244 -9.08 -13.03 -9.22
C ARG A 244 -9.19 -11.67 -9.88
N ILE A 245 -8.15 -11.25 -10.60
CA ILE A 245 -8.11 -9.95 -11.28
C ILE A 245 -9.11 -9.93 -12.45
N GLU A 246 -9.16 -10.99 -13.26
CA GLU A 246 -10.16 -11.15 -14.33
C GLU A 246 -11.59 -11.16 -13.76
N GLY A 247 -11.80 -11.85 -12.63
CA GLY A 247 -13.07 -11.82 -11.92
C GLY A 247 -13.49 -10.42 -11.51
N ALA A 248 -12.56 -9.59 -11.04
CA ALA A 248 -12.82 -8.20 -10.68
C ALA A 248 -13.14 -7.32 -11.91
N MET A 249 -12.49 -7.59 -13.06
CA MET A 249 -12.79 -6.87 -14.32
C MET A 249 -14.23 -7.13 -14.82
N ASN A 250 -14.75 -8.31 -14.55
CA ASN A 250 -16.09 -8.73 -14.99
C ASN A 250 -17.19 -8.36 -13.98
N MET A 251 -16.85 -7.72 -12.85
CA MET A 251 -17.88 -7.24 -11.92
C MET A 251 -18.60 -6.02 -12.51
N PRO A 252 -19.96 -5.97 -12.44
CA PRO A 252 -20.69 -4.79 -12.86
C PRO A 252 -20.24 -3.58 -12.03
N ARG A 253 -19.91 -2.49 -12.69
CA ARG A 253 -19.49 -1.23 -12.02
C ARG A 253 -20.67 -0.63 -11.29
N GLN A 254 -20.45 -0.05 -10.10
CA GLN A 254 -21.50 0.49 -9.23
C GLN A 254 -22.40 1.56 -9.89
N GLY A 255 -22.09 2.04 -11.08
CA GLY A 255 -22.93 2.97 -11.85
C GLY A 255 -23.88 2.31 -12.86
N GLU A 256 -23.70 1.04 -13.18
CA GLU A 256 -24.50 0.34 -14.20
C GLU A 256 -25.71 -0.41 -13.61
N LEU A 257 -25.81 -0.48 -12.29
CA LEU A 257 -26.93 -1.17 -11.59
C LEU A 257 -28.19 -0.30 -11.45
N PHE A 258 -28.17 0.97 -11.92
CA PHE A 258 -29.29 1.91 -11.82
C PHE A 258 -29.60 2.63 -13.14
N SER A 259 -29.15 2.07 -14.27
CA SER A 259 -29.55 2.55 -15.61
C SER A 259 -30.64 1.69 -16.21
#